data_7b380b13b2afd90f774a6dfe8ae18a41
#
_entry.id   7b380b13b2afd90f774a6dfe8ae18a41
#
_cell.length_a   1.000
_cell.length_b   1.000
_cell.length_c   1.000
_cell.angle_alpha   90.00
_cell.angle_beta   90.00
_cell.angle_gamma   90.00
#
_symmetry.space_group_name_H-M   'P 1'
#
loop_
_entity.id
_entity.type
_entity.pdbx_description
1 polymer ?
#
loop_
_entity_poly.entity_id
_entity_poly.type
_entity_poly.pdbx_seq_one_letter_code
_entity_poly.pdbx_strand_id
1 'polypeptide(L)'
;MRQIIFDTETTGLDPAQGHRIVEIGCVELVNRMSTGNNLHIYLNPDRDSDPEALAVHGLTTEFLSDKPRFAEVADEFVKFIQGAELIAHNAAFDVKFFNAELAKTGRGPVTDFCETVTDSLLHARSMFPGKRNSLDALCDRFGISNAHRTLHGALLDSQLLAEVWLAMTRGQDALLIDVDDGGSAGGNGVVLARFDASGLPVLKASDEDLAEHEAYLAALDKSVGGECVWRKMDAPVAAV
;
A
#
# COMPACT_ATOMS: atom_id res chain seq x y z
N MET A 1 0.39 -14.24 -1.23
CA MET A 1 1.48 -13.31 -0.82
C MET A 1 1.08 -12.69 0.52
N ARG A 2 1.94 -12.80 1.53
CA ARG A 2 1.74 -12.25 2.87
C ARG A 2 2.67 -11.06 3.06
N GLN A 3 2.11 -9.91 3.45
CA GLN A 3 2.83 -8.66 3.64
C GLN A 3 2.58 -8.15 5.05
N ILE A 4 3.58 -7.63 5.71
CA ILE A 4 3.49 -6.95 6.99
C ILE A 4 3.90 -5.50 6.77
N ILE A 5 2.95 -4.60 6.91
CA ILE A 5 3.19 -3.17 6.94
C ILE A 5 3.56 -2.81 8.36
N PHE A 6 4.67 -2.13 8.57
CA PHE A 6 5.14 -1.85 9.91
C PHE A 6 5.73 -0.44 10.03
N ASP A 7 5.72 0.04 11.25
CA ASP A 7 6.32 1.30 11.67
C ASP A 7 6.80 1.18 13.11
N THR A 8 7.75 2.03 13.53
CA THR A 8 8.27 2.04 14.88
C THR A 8 8.41 3.46 15.42
N GLU A 9 8.11 3.63 16.72
CA GLU A 9 8.52 4.81 17.45
C GLU A 9 9.77 4.49 18.28
N THR A 10 10.64 5.47 18.43
CA THR A 10 11.97 5.29 19.02
C THR A 10 12.32 6.44 19.97
N THR A 11 13.26 6.19 20.89
CA THR A 11 13.74 7.23 21.81
C THR A 11 14.59 8.31 21.15
N GLY A 12 14.93 8.17 19.86
CA GLY A 12 15.74 9.10 19.08
C GLY A 12 16.20 8.47 17.76
N LEU A 13 17.17 9.04 17.08
CA LEU A 13 17.41 8.79 15.66
C LEU A 13 18.40 7.65 15.34
N ASP A 14 19.23 7.23 16.29
CA ASP A 14 20.32 6.28 15.99
C ASP A 14 20.55 5.25 17.11
N PRO A 15 20.31 3.94 16.84
CA PRO A 15 20.56 2.90 17.83
C PRO A 15 22.05 2.77 18.21
N ALA A 16 22.99 3.25 17.39
CA ALA A 16 24.40 3.29 17.75
C ALA A 16 24.71 4.28 18.89
N GLN A 17 23.83 5.26 19.10
CA GLN A 17 23.87 6.19 20.24
C GLN A 17 23.10 5.68 21.47
N GLY A 18 22.66 4.42 21.41
CA GLY A 18 21.91 3.77 22.49
C GLY A 18 20.41 4.02 22.44
N HIS A 19 19.87 4.64 21.39
CA HIS A 19 18.44 4.77 21.22
C HIS A 19 17.77 3.42 21.01
N ARG A 20 16.53 3.32 21.43
CA ARG A 20 15.75 2.09 21.55
C ARG A 20 14.37 2.27 20.89
N ILE A 21 13.77 1.16 20.49
CA ILE A 21 12.36 1.12 20.09
C ILE A 21 11.47 1.27 21.34
N VAL A 22 10.42 2.09 21.24
CA VAL A 22 9.39 2.28 22.30
C VAL A 22 8.00 1.80 21.88
N GLU A 23 7.74 1.72 20.58
CA GLU A 23 6.49 1.19 20.06
C GLU A 23 6.74 0.43 18.75
N ILE A 24 6.04 -0.68 18.56
CA ILE A 24 6.02 -1.46 17.32
C ILE A 24 4.57 -1.58 16.87
N GLY A 25 4.28 -1.15 15.65
CA GLY A 25 3.01 -1.36 14.99
C GLY A 25 3.19 -2.19 13.73
N CYS A 26 2.41 -3.26 13.58
CA CYS A 26 2.41 -4.08 12.38
C CYS A 26 0.98 -4.41 11.95
N VAL A 27 0.71 -4.32 10.66
CA VAL A 27 -0.57 -4.65 10.03
C VAL A 27 -0.34 -5.75 9.01
N GLU A 28 -1.10 -6.84 9.08
CA GLU A 28 -1.00 -7.94 8.14
C GLU A 28 -1.93 -7.77 6.96
N LEU A 29 -1.37 -7.91 5.76
CA LEU A 29 -2.09 -8.03 4.51
C LEU A 29 -1.84 -9.43 3.90
N VAL A 30 -2.90 -10.11 3.49
CA VAL A 30 -2.83 -11.34 2.72
C VAL A 30 -3.56 -11.12 1.40
N ASN A 31 -2.85 -11.32 0.29
CA ASN A 31 -3.41 -11.09 -1.05
C ASN A 31 -4.06 -9.70 -1.17
N ARG A 32 -3.39 -8.67 -0.65
CA ARG A 32 -3.82 -7.26 -0.66
C ARG A 32 -5.09 -6.95 0.16
N MET A 33 -5.48 -7.81 1.06
CA MET A 33 -6.59 -7.60 1.98
C MET A 33 -6.08 -7.60 3.41
N SER A 34 -6.53 -6.64 4.22
CA SER A 34 -6.25 -6.65 5.66
C SER A 34 -6.93 -7.85 6.29
N THR A 35 -6.17 -8.60 7.07
CA THR A 35 -6.69 -9.75 7.81
C THR A 35 -7.27 -9.37 9.16
N GLY A 36 -6.97 -8.16 9.65
CA GLY A 36 -7.27 -7.72 11.01
C GLY A 36 -6.29 -8.27 12.05
N ASN A 37 -5.35 -9.14 11.64
CA ASN A 37 -4.29 -9.65 12.52
C ASN A 37 -3.17 -8.60 12.58
N ASN A 38 -3.16 -7.82 13.65
CA ASN A 38 -2.20 -6.75 13.88
C ASN A 38 -1.34 -7.07 15.09
N LEU A 39 -0.09 -6.62 15.08
CA LEU A 39 0.78 -6.63 16.23
C LEU A 39 0.99 -5.20 16.72
N HIS A 40 0.73 -4.96 18.00
CA HIS A 40 0.92 -3.66 18.64
C HIS A 40 1.58 -3.83 19.99
N ILE A 41 2.81 -3.35 20.13
CA ILE A 41 3.62 -3.55 21.33
C ILE A 41 4.23 -2.21 21.76
N TYR A 42 4.00 -1.81 23.00
CA TYR A 42 4.77 -0.77 23.67
C TYR A 42 5.93 -1.41 24.43
N LEU A 43 7.08 -0.73 24.44
CA LEU A 43 8.32 -1.26 25.00
C LEU A 43 8.91 -0.32 26.02
N ASN A 44 9.43 -0.89 27.11
CA ASN A 44 10.29 -0.15 28.03
C ASN A 44 11.72 -0.09 27.44
N PRO A 45 12.21 1.11 27.07
CA PRO A 45 13.52 1.28 26.50
C PRO A 45 14.65 1.29 27.52
N ASP A 46 14.37 1.25 28.82
CA ASP A 46 15.30 1.48 29.95
C ASP A 46 16.06 2.83 29.86
N ARG A 47 15.49 3.83 29.21
CA ARG A 47 16.03 5.18 29.04
C ARG A 47 14.93 6.17 28.70
N ASP A 48 15.23 7.45 28.89
CA ASP A 48 14.34 8.52 28.43
C ASP A 48 14.43 8.71 26.92
N SER A 49 13.33 9.15 26.34
CA SER A 49 13.28 9.61 24.95
C SER A 49 13.89 11.01 24.84
N ASP A 50 14.53 11.29 23.73
CA ASP A 50 14.92 12.65 23.40
C ASP A 50 13.68 13.55 23.32
N PRO A 51 13.78 14.83 23.73
CA PRO A 51 12.63 15.74 23.74
C PRO A 51 11.92 15.86 22.38
N GLU A 52 12.69 15.79 21.29
CA GLU A 52 12.17 15.85 19.93
C GLU A 52 11.36 14.59 19.58
N ALA A 53 11.85 13.41 19.94
CA ALA A 53 11.14 12.15 19.74
C ALA A 53 9.87 12.10 20.60
N LEU A 54 9.98 12.48 21.87
CA LEU A 54 8.83 12.55 22.78
C LEU A 54 7.74 13.50 22.26
N ALA A 55 8.11 14.62 21.66
CA ALA A 55 7.15 15.56 21.06
C ALA A 55 6.42 14.98 19.87
N VAL A 56 7.01 14.02 19.16
CA VAL A 56 6.41 13.32 18.00
C VAL A 56 5.43 12.25 18.44
N HIS A 57 5.86 11.29 19.27
CA HIS A 57 5.03 10.13 19.63
C HIS A 57 4.28 10.28 20.96
N GLY A 58 4.68 11.19 21.85
CA GLY A 58 4.00 11.47 23.13
C GLY A 58 4.11 10.37 24.20
N LEU A 59 4.90 9.31 23.97
CA LEU A 59 5.06 8.19 24.91
C LEU A 59 6.05 8.55 26.01
N THR A 60 5.52 8.83 27.20
CA THR A 60 6.35 9.24 28.35
C THR A 60 7.09 8.07 28.97
N THR A 61 8.24 8.33 29.60
CA THR A 61 9.01 7.33 30.35
C THR A 61 8.15 6.65 31.41
N GLU A 62 7.27 7.39 32.08
CA GLU A 62 6.34 6.86 33.08
C GLU A 62 5.39 5.82 32.45
N PHE A 63 4.77 6.16 31.31
CA PHE A 63 3.89 5.24 30.58
C PHE A 63 4.60 3.96 30.15
N LEU A 64 5.87 4.06 29.75
CA LEU A 64 6.66 2.94 29.23
C LEU A 64 7.30 2.09 30.34
N SER A 65 7.32 2.59 31.59
CA SER A 65 8.05 1.94 32.70
C SER A 65 7.57 0.54 33.05
N ASP A 66 6.28 0.25 32.86
CA ASP A 66 5.64 -1.03 33.13
C ASP A 66 5.52 -1.95 31.91
N LYS A 67 6.03 -1.53 30.76
CA LYS A 67 5.98 -2.30 29.51
C LYS A 67 7.13 -3.33 29.43
N PRO A 68 6.95 -4.40 28.67
CA PRO A 68 8.02 -5.38 28.44
C PRO A 68 9.21 -4.73 27.72
N ARG A 69 10.39 -5.31 27.93
CA ARG A 69 11.57 -4.99 27.11
C ARG A 69 11.50 -5.73 25.76
N PHE A 70 12.19 -5.23 24.75
CA PHE A 70 12.23 -5.89 23.45
C PHE A 70 12.64 -7.37 23.55
N ALA A 71 13.59 -7.69 24.42
CA ALA A 71 14.05 -9.08 24.63
C ALA A 71 12.93 -10.06 25.06
N GLU A 72 11.92 -9.56 25.76
CA GLU A 72 10.80 -10.37 26.25
C GLU A 72 9.76 -10.66 25.16
N VAL A 73 9.67 -9.80 24.14
CA VAL A 73 8.71 -9.91 23.03
C VAL A 73 9.36 -10.29 21.70
N ALA A 74 10.67 -10.46 21.66
CA ALA A 74 11.43 -10.72 20.44
C ALA A 74 10.94 -11.96 19.68
N ASP A 75 10.56 -13.03 20.39
CA ASP A 75 10.04 -14.26 19.77
C ASP A 75 8.66 -14.04 19.15
N GLU A 76 7.80 -13.28 19.81
CA GLU A 76 6.49 -12.90 19.29
C GLU A 76 6.63 -12.08 18.01
N PHE A 77 7.48 -11.06 18.03
CA PHE A 77 7.78 -10.23 16.87
C PHE A 77 8.33 -11.05 15.69
N VAL A 78 9.38 -11.85 15.94
CA VAL A 78 9.99 -12.70 14.90
C VAL A 78 8.97 -13.66 14.31
N LYS A 79 8.16 -14.32 15.14
CA LYS A 79 7.09 -15.22 14.68
C LYS A 79 6.06 -14.48 13.81
N PHE A 80 5.74 -13.23 14.17
CA PHE A 80 4.77 -12.45 13.42
C PHE A 80 5.27 -12.08 12.03
N ILE A 81 6.55 -11.72 11.87
CA ILE A 81 7.13 -11.30 10.58
C ILE A 81 7.60 -12.49 9.71
N GLN A 82 7.69 -13.69 10.27
CA GLN A 82 8.33 -14.82 9.61
C GLN A 82 7.74 -15.14 8.24
N GLY A 83 8.62 -15.17 7.22
CA GLY A 83 8.26 -15.51 5.84
C GLY A 83 7.34 -14.52 5.13
N ALA A 84 7.18 -13.30 5.67
CA ALA A 84 6.43 -12.23 5.03
C ALA A 84 7.34 -11.24 4.31
N GLU A 85 6.82 -10.54 3.32
CA GLU A 85 7.40 -9.29 2.84
C GLU A 85 7.14 -8.20 3.88
N LEU A 86 8.17 -7.50 4.33
CA LEU A 86 8.08 -6.37 5.24
C LEU A 86 8.05 -5.06 4.45
N ILE A 87 7.13 -4.16 4.79
CA ILE A 87 6.98 -2.88 4.10
C ILE A 87 6.93 -1.76 5.14
N ALA A 88 7.82 -0.78 5.01
CA ALA A 88 7.84 0.42 5.85
C ALA A 88 8.11 1.68 5.02
N HIS A 89 7.83 2.83 5.61
CA HIS A 89 8.07 4.12 4.96
C HIS A 89 9.41 4.70 5.41
N ASN A 90 10.45 4.62 4.59
CA ASN A 90 11.86 4.79 4.94
C ASN A 90 12.40 3.59 5.75
N ALA A 91 12.16 2.39 5.23
CA ALA A 91 12.41 1.11 5.89
C ALA A 91 13.82 0.95 6.47
N ALA A 92 14.82 1.64 5.92
CA ALA A 92 16.20 1.58 6.43
C ALA A 92 16.31 2.05 7.88
N PHE A 93 15.47 2.99 8.32
CA PHE A 93 15.43 3.48 9.69
C PHE A 93 14.98 2.37 10.66
N ASP A 94 13.81 1.80 10.42
CA ASP A 94 13.22 0.77 11.29
C ASP A 94 14.04 -0.51 11.31
N VAL A 95 14.52 -0.95 10.14
CA VAL A 95 15.40 -2.12 10.00
C VAL A 95 16.67 -1.96 10.83
N LYS A 96 17.26 -0.76 10.85
CA LYS A 96 18.44 -0.48 11.66
C LYS A 96 18.17 -0.66 13.15
N PHE A 97 17.02 -0.18 13.63
CA PHE A 97 16.59 -0.35 15.01
C PHE A 97 16.28 -1.81 15.35
N PHE A 98 15.51 -2.51 14.49
CA PHE A 98 15.23 -3.93 14.71
C PHE A 98 16.51 -4.76 14.75
N ASN A 99 17.45 -4.53 13.85
CA ASN A 99 18.72 -5.25 13.86
C ASN A 99 19.52 -5.01 15.14
N ALA A 100 19.51 -3.77 15.66
CA ALA A 100 20.19 -3.46 16.93
C ALA A 100 19.52 -4.15 18.13
N GLU A 101 18.19 -4.20 18.16
CA GLU A 101 17.46 -4.87 19.22
C GLU A 101 17.59 -6.40 19.15
N LEU A 102 17.47 -7.00 17.95
CA LEU A 102 17.66 -8.44 17.74
C LEU A 102 19.06 -8.88 18.11
N ALA A 103 20.11 -8.11 17.73
CA ALA A 103 21.49 -8.40 18.09
C ALA A 103 21.70 -8.47 19.61
N LYS A 104 21.04 -7.59 20.40
CA LYS A 104 21.10 -7.63 21.88
C LYS A 104 20.48 -8.91 22.45
N THR A 105 19.60 -9.58 21.69
CA THR A 105 19.00 -10.86 22.09
C THR A 105 19.74 -12.08 21.52
N GLY A 106 20.89 -11.86 20.85
CA GLY A 106 21.68 -12.91 20.23
C GLY A 106 21.09 -13.47 18.92
N ARG A 107 20.12 -12.76 18.32
CA ARG A 107 19.50 -13.13 17.03
C ARG A 107 20.20 -12.45 15.87
N GLY A 108 20.05 -13.04 14.68
CA GLY A 108 20.46 -12.44 13.40
C GLY A 108 19.63 -11.21 13.02
N PRO A 109 19.98 -10.57 11.89
CA PRO A 109 19.25 -9.41 11.38
C PRO A 109 17.80 -9.77 11.00
N VAL A 110 16.93 -8.77 10.93
CA VAL A 110 15.49 -8.94 10.60
C VAL A 110 15.29 -9.67 9.27
N THR A 111 16.23 -9.51 8.33
CA THR A 111 16.22 -10.17 7.02
C THR A 111 16.38 -11.70 7.07
N ASP A 112 16.83 -12.25 8.20
CA ASP A 112 16.90 -13.71 8.38
C ASP A 112 15.52 -14.32 8.65
N PHE A 113 14.54 -13.50 8.99
CA PHE A 113 13.21 -13.94 9.40
C PHE A 113 12.11 -13.59 8.39
N CYS A 114 12.31 -12.60 7.53
CA CYS A 114 11.36 -12.18 6.51
C CYS A 114 11.79 -12.62 5.10
N GLU A 115 10.86 -12.58 4.14
CA GLU A 115 11.18 -12.88 2.73
C GLU A 115 11.96 -11.76 2.08
N THR A 116 11.53 -10.51 2.29
CA THR A 116 12.16 -9.30 1.77
C THR A 116 11.72 -8.08 2.56
N VAL A 117 12.43 -6.96 2.37
CA VAL A 117 12.08 -5.65 2.92
C VAL A 117 11.89 -4.67 1.78
N THR A 118 10.73 -4.07 1.71
CA THR A 118 10.34 -3.08 0.69
C THR A 118 10.22 -1.70 1.32
N ASP A 119 10.87 -0.70 0.72
CA ASP A 119 10.77 0.69 1.14
C ASP A 119 9.71 1.43 0.31
N SER A 120 8.57 1.73 0.95
CA SER A 120 7.45 2.43 0.31
C SER A 120 7.78 3.89 -0.06
N LEU A 121 8.73 4.55 0.63
CA LEU A 121 9.19 5.89 0.28
C LEU A 121 9.98 5.87 -1.03
N LEU A 122 10.84 4.89 -1.23
CA LEU A 122 11.57 4.73 -2.50
C LEU A 122 10.60 4.44 -3.64
N HIS A 123 9.61 3.58 -3.40
CA HIS A 123 8.54 3.32 -4.38
C HIS A 123 7.76 4.59 -4.72
N ALA A 124 7.31 5.35 -3.71
CA ALA A 124 6.61 6.61 -3.92
C ALA A 124 7.45 7.65 -4.68
N ARG A 125 8.76 7.74 -4.40
CA ARG A 125 9.67 8.65 -5.13
C ARG A 125 9.80 8.28 -6.61
N SER A 126 9.75 7.00 -6.95
CA SER A 126 9.76 6.56 -8.35
C SER A 126 8.46 6.90 -9.07
N MET A 127 7.32 6.81 -8.39
CA MET A 127 6.01 7.15 -8.95
C MET A 127 5.76 8.66 -9.05
N PHE A 128 6.29 9.43 -8.08
CA PHE A 128 6.03 10.86 -7.95
C PHE A 128 7.33 11.66 -7.82
N PRO A 129 8.19 11.67 -8.86
CA PRO A 129 9.47 12.36 -8.79
C PRO A 129 9.26 13.87 -8.57
N GLY A 130 10.09 14.46 -7.71
CA GLY A 130 10.03 15.89 -7.39
C GLY A 130 8.84 16.33 -6.54
N LYS A 131 7.99 15.41 -6.07
CA LYS A 131 6.88 15.71 -5.15
C LYS A 131 7.24 15.35 -3.70
N ARG A 132 6.50 15.92 -2.75
CA ARG A 132 6.58 15.49 -1.35
C ARG A 132 5.98 14.07 -1.26
N ASN A 133 6.73 13.16 -0.62
CA ASN A 133 6.35 11.75 -0.50
C ASN A 133 6.41 11.28 0.97
N SER A 134 6.21 12.19 1.96
CA SER A 134 5.94 11.80 3.34
C SER A 134 4.61 11.06 3.42
N LEU A 135 4.39 10.28 4.48
CA LEU A 135 3.14 9.53 4.68
C LEU A 135 1.92 10.46 4.60
N ASP A 136 1.94 11.62 5.28
CA ASP A 136 0.87 12.62 5.19
C ASP A 136 0.64 13.12 3.76
N ALA A 137 1.71 13.45 3.03
CA ALA A 137 1.59 13.92 1.65
C ALA A 137 1.02 12.85 0.71
N LEU A 138 1.26 11.57 1.01
CA LEU A 138 0.67 10.45 0.28
C LEU A 138 -0.79 10.23 0.68
N CYS A 139 -1.12 10.34 1.96
CA CYS A 139 -2.51 10.31 2.44
C CYS A 139 -3.35 11.39 1.73
N ASP A 140 -2.87 12.63 1.74
CA ASP A 140 -3.53 13.75 1.03
C ASP A 140 -3.73 13.45 -0.47
N ARG A 141 -2.69 12.91 -1.12
CA ARG A 141 -2.72 12.61 -2.57
C ARG A 141 -3.73 11.53 -2.92
N PHE A 142 -3.89 10.53 -2.07
CA PHE A 142 -4.81 9.42 -2.30
C PHE A 142 -6.18 9.59 -1.65
N GLY A 143 -6.43 10.72 -0.96
CA GLY A 143 -7.70 10.99 -0.27
C GLY A 143 -7.91 10.09 0.94
N ILE A 144 -6.82 9.63 1.58
CA ILE A 144 -6.85 8.81 2.79
C ILE A 144 -6.89 9.77 3.99
N SER A 145 -7.90 9.62 4.85
CA SER A 145 -8.06 10.50 6.02
C SER A 145 -7.04 10.18 7.11
N ASN A 146 -6.21 11.14 7.44
CA ASN A 146 -5.29 11.12 8.58
C ASN A 146 -5.72 12.07 9.72
N ALA A 147 -6.98 12.50 9.74
CA ALA A 147 -7.50 13.49 10.69
C ALA A 147 -7.41 13.04 12.17
N HIS A 148 -7.31 11.75 12.43
CA HIS A 148 -7.16 11.19 13.78
C HIS A 148 -5.71 11.14 14.25
N ARG A 149 -4.75 11.47 13.40
CA ARG A 149 -3.31 11.44 13.68
C ARG A 149 -2.88 12.76 14.35
N THR A 150 -3.17 12.89 15.64
CA THR A 150 -2.72 14.05 16.45
C THR A 150 -1.27 13.92 16.92
N LEU A 151 -0.84 12.70 17.18
CA LEU A 151 0.53 12.28 17.45
C LEU A 151 0.86 11.11 16.54
N HIS A 152 2.14 10.86 16.35
CA HIS A 152 2.59 9.66 15.67
C HIS A 152 2.40 8.45 16.60
N GLY A 153 1.94 7.35 16.03
CA GLY A 153 1.80 6.08 16.73
C GLY A 153 2.01 4.95 15.75
N ALA A 154 2.91 4.03 16.07
CA ALA A 154 3.40 3.03 15.13
C ALA A 154 2.27 2.18 14.51
N LEU A 155 1.25 1.80 15.28
CA LEU A 155 0.14 1.04 14.71
C LEU A 155 -0.74 1.89 13.78
N LEU A 156 -1.05 3.13 14.16
CA LEU A 156 -1.84 4.04 13.32
C LEU A 156 -1.10 4.37 12.01
N ASP A 157 0.19 4.64 12.09
CA ASP A 157 1.02 4.95 10.93
C ASP A 157 1.16 3.73 10.02
N SER A 158 1.26 2.52 10.57
CA SER A 158 1.20 1.28 9.80
C SER A 158 -0.15 1.07 9.11
N GLN A 159 -1.27 1.42 9.74
CA GLN A 159 -2.60 1.34 9.13
C GLN A 159 -2.74 2.33 7.97
N LEU A 160 -2.35 3.59 8.17
CA LEU A 160 -2.33 4.60 7.11
C LEU A 160 -1.39 4.18 5.96
N LEU A 161 -0.22 3.65 6.29
CA LEU A 161 0.72 3.16 5.29
C LEU A 161 0.15 1.97 4.52
N ALA A 162 -0.60 1.08 5.15
CA ALA A 162 -1.25 -0.03 4.46
C ALA A 162 -2.24 0.47 3.41
N GLU A 163 -3.07 1.47 3.73
CA GLU A 163 -3.99 2.08 2.78
C GLU A 163 -3.25 2.78 1.64
N VAL A 164 -2.21 3.56 1.95
CA VAL A 164 -1.34 4.24 0.97
C VAL A 164 -0.67 3.21 0.06
N TRP A 165 -0.11 2.13 0.63
CA TRP A 165 0.55 1.07 -0.13
C TRP A 165 -0.41 0.36 -1.09
N LEU A 166 -1.61 0.02 -0.61
CA LEU A 166 -2.65 -0.53 -1.46
C LEU A 166 -3.08 0.43 -2.57
N ALA A 167 -3.13 1.74 -2.30
CA ALA A 167 -3.45 2.75 -3.30
C ALA A 167 -2.32 2.91 -4.33
N MET A 168 -1.05 3.00 -3.90
CA MET A 168 0.11 3.11 -4.79
C MET A 168 0.29 1.89 -5.69
N THR A 169 0.03 0.70 -5.15
CA THR A 169 0.21 -0.58 -5.86
C THR A 169 -1.10 -1.13 -6.43
N ARG A 170 -2.19 -0.37 -6.38
CA ARG A 170 -3.31 -0.64 -7.27
C ARG A 170 -2.78 -0.48 -8.68
N GLY A 171 -2.35 -1.61 -9.28
CA GLY A 171 -2.22 -1.63 -10.71
C GLY A 171 -3.55 -1.13 -11.26
N GLN A 172 -3.55 0.02 -11.95
CA GLN A 172 -4.18 -0.06 -13.23
C GLN A 172 -3.39 -1.18 -13.89
N ASP A 173 -3.95 -2.40 -13.93
CA ASP A 173 -3.73 -3.21 -15.09
C ASP A 173 -4.14 -2.27 -16.21
N ALA A 174 -3.14 -1.57 -16.77
CA ALA A 174 -3.33 -0.94 -18.03
C ALA A 174 -3.81 -2.11 -18.88
N LEU A 175 -5.07 -2.09 -19.26
CA LEU A 175 -5.50 -2.81 -20.42
C LEU A 175 -4.58 -2.25 -21.49
N LEU A 176 -3.43 -2.87 -21.67
CA LEU A 176 -2.63 -2.75 -22.87
C LEU A 176 -3.49 -3.40 -23.95
N ILE A 177 -4.51 -2.68 -24.38
CA ILE A 177 -5.02 -2.83 -25.71
C ILE A 177 -3.85 -2.34 -26.55
N ASP A 178 -2.96 -3.27 -26.93
CA ASP A 178 -2.10 -3.07 -28.08
C ASP A 178 -3.05 -2.84 -29.25
N VAL A 179 -3.34 -1.58 -29.51
CA VAL A 179 -3.80 -1.15 -30.81
C VAL A 179 -2.58 -1.38 -31.68
N ASP A 180 -2.59 -2.50 -32.39
CA ASP A 180 -1.60 -2.90 -33.39
C ASP A 180 -1.64 -1.84 -34.52
N ASP A 181 -0.95 -0.72 -34.29
CA ASP A 181 -0.66 0.27 -35.33
C ASP A 181 0.69 -0.17 -35.93
N GLY A 182 0.58 -0.84 -37.08
CA GLY A 182 1.69 -1.48 -37.77
C GLY A 182 2.90 -0.56 -37.97
N GLY A 183 3.97 -0.77 -37.21
CA GLY A 183 5.23 -0.04 -37.44
C GLY A 183 6.32 -0.31 -36.43
N SER A 184 7.21 -1.25 -36.72
CA SER A 184 8.66 -1.27 -36.45
C SER A 184 9.20 -1.49 -35.06
N ALA A 185 9.71 -2.70 -34.88
CA ALA A 185 11.02 -3.12 -34.30
C ALA A 185 11.57 -2.47 -33.03
N GLY A 186 11.72 -3.28 -31.99
CA GLY A 186 12.85 -3.19 -31.05
C GLY A 186 12.49 -3.10 -29.57
N GLY A 187 12.27 -4.24 -28.91
CA GLY A 187 12.24 -4.33 -27.46
C GLY A 187 11.71 -5.68 -26.99
N ASN A 188 12.40 -6.34 -26.09
CA ASN A 188 12.06 -7.65 -25.51
C ASN A 188 10.61 -7.68 -24.96
N GLY A 189 9.63 -7.80 -25.82
CA GLY A 189 8.22 -7.96 -25.49
C GLY A 189 7.93 -9.44 -25.24
N VAL A 190 7.29 -9.74 -24.13
CA VAL A 190 6.63 -11.05 -23.92
C VAL A 190 5.60 -11.18 -25.02
N VAL A 191 5.83 -12.14 -25.93
CA VAL A 191 4.85 -12.51 -26.96
C VAL A 191 3.65 -13.14 -26.24
N LEU A 192 2.61 -12.34 -26.02
CA LEU A 192 1.32 -12.88 -25.61
C LEU A 192 0.80 -13.75 -26.75
N ALA A 193 0.60 -15.03 -26.48
CA ALA A 193 -0.01 -15.94 -27.43
C ALA A 193 -1.34 -15.35 -27.91
N ARG A 194 -1.54 -15.21 -29.24
CA ARG A 194 -2.81 -14.76 -29.82
C ARG A 194 -3.91 -15.67 -29.29
N PHE A 195 -4.82 -15.12 -28.53
CA PHE A 195 -6.00 -15.84 -28.09
C PHE A 195 -6.95 -15.97 -29.30
N ASP A 196 -7.27 -17.20 -29.68
CA ASP A 196 -8.27 -17.46 -30.74
C ASP A 196 -9.69 -17.26 -30.13
N ALA A 197 -10.28 -16.12 -30.43
CA ALA A 197 -11.61 -15.77 -29.98
C ALA A 197 -12.74 -16.39 -30.82
N SER A 198 -12.42 -17.11 -31.88
CA SER A 198 -13.43 -17.65 -32.83
C SER A 198 -14.38 -18.68 -32.20
N GLY A 199 -13.96 -19.30 -31.09
CA GLY A 199 -14.76 -20.26 -30.32
C GLY A 199 -15.54 -19.67 -29.14
N LEU A 200 -15.48 -18.36 -28.91
CA LEU A 200 -16.22 -17.75 -27.82
C LEU A 200 -17.70 -17.58 -28.15
N PRO A 201 -18.62 -17.98 -27.25
CA PRO A 201 -20.04 -17.74 -27.48
C PRO A 201 -20.30 -16.22 -27.37
N VAL A 202 -20.80 -15.62 -28.45
CA VAL A 202 -21.26 -14.24 -28.45
C VAL A 202 -22.71 -14.25 -27.97
N LEU A 203 -22.93 -13.73 -26.75
CA LEU A 203 -24.28 -13.50 -26.24
C LEU A 203 -24.88 -12.34 -27.02
N LYS A 204 -26.01 -12.62 -27.70
CA LYS A 204 -26.80 -11.58 -28.34
C LYS A 204 -27.91 -11.15 -27.40
N ALA A 205 -28.22 -9.86 -27.41
CA ALA A 205 -29.36 -9.33 -26.67
C ALA A 205 -30.65 -10.01 -27.15
N SER A 206 -31.58 -10.25 -26.21
CA SER A 206 -32.91 -10.76 -26.55
C SER A 206 -33.75 -9.66 -27.21
N ASP A 207 -34.85 -10.06 -27.88
CA ASP A 207 -35.78 -9.09 -28.46
C ASP A 207 -36.38 -8.16 -27.38
N GLU A 208 -36.52 -8.64 -26.15
CA GLU A 208 -36.99 -7.87 -25.01
C GLU A 208 -35.96 -6.83 -24.56
N ASP A 209 -34.67 -7.21 -24.46
CA ASP A 209 -33.59 -6.29 -24.14
C ASP A 209 -33.45 -5.19 -25.20
N LEU A 210 -33.60 -5.57 -26.49
CA LEU A 210 -33.54 -4.60 -27.59
C LEU A 210 -34.70 -3.61 -27.55
N ALA A 211 -35.94 -4.08 -27.19
CA ALA A 211 -37.10 -3.22 -27.04
C ALA A 211 -36.94 -2.25 -25.86
N GLU A 212 -36.44 -2.71 -24.71
CA GLU A 212 -36.17 -1.86 -23.57
C GLU A 212 -35.08 -0.80 -23.89
N HIS A 213 -34.01 -1.21 -24.56
CA HIS A 213 -32.96 -0.31 -25.00
C HIS A 213 -33.49 0.79 -25.91
N GLU A 214 -34.34 0.43 -26.91
CA GLU A 214 -34.92 1.41 -27.82
C GLU A 214 -35.87 2.38 -27.10
N ALA A 215 -36.65 1.88 -26.13
CA ALA A 215 -37.49 2.72 -25.30
C ALA A 215 -36.70 3.71 -24.46
N TYR A 216 -35.54 3.29 -23.94
CA TYR A 216 -34.63 4.13 -23.19
C TYR A 216 -34.00 5.23 -24.07
N LEU A 217 -33.53 4.88 -25.28
CA LEU A 217 -33.00 5.86 -26.23
C LEU A 217 -34.06 6.89 -26.65
N ALA A 218 -35.30 6.47 -26.86
CA ALA A 218 -36.42 7.38 -27.19
C ALA A 218 -36.73 8.36 -26.03
N ALA A 219 -36.58 7.91 -24.76
CA ALA A 219 -36.72 8.79 -23.60
C ALA A 219 -35.57 9.81 -23.51
N LEU A 220 -34.36 9.41 -23.84
CA LEU A 220 -33.22 10.33 -23.93
C LEU A 220 -33.40 11.37 -25.03
N ASP A 221 -33.83 10.96 -26.23
CA ASP A 221 -34.08 11.86 -27.35
C ASP A 221 -35.11 12.95 -26.96
N LYS A 222 -36.14 12.55 -26.23
CA LYS A 222 -37.17 13.48 -25.72
C LYS A 222 -36.59 14.43 -24.69
N SER A 223 -35.71 13.97 -23.83
CA SER A 223 -35.10 14.78 -22.75
C SER A 223 -34.15 15.85 -23.29
N VAL A 224 -33.40 15.55 -24.37
CA VAL A 224 -32.43 16.47 -24.99
C VAL A 224 -33.04 17.31 -26.12
N GLY A 225 -34.33 17.11 -26.46
CA GLY A 225 -35.00 17.84 -27.52
C GLY A 225 -34.51 17.52 -28.94
N GLY A 226 -33.95 16.35 -29.14
CA GLY A 226 -33.40 15.89 -30.42
C GLY A 226 -32.71 14.54 -30.27
N GLU A 227 -32.01 14.10 -31.32
CA GLU A 227 -31.31 12.82 -31.33
C GLU A 227 -30.16 12.81 -30.31
N CYS A 228 -30.18 11.83 -29.39
CA CYS A 228 -29.19 11.68 -28.32
C CYS A 228 -27.80 11.23 -28.88
N VAL A 229 -26.75 11.45 -28.08
CA VAL A 229 -25.35 11.11 -28.48
C VAL A 229 -25.20 9.65 -28.88
N TRP A 230 -25.88 8.73 -28.22
CA TRP A 230 -25.78 7.29 -28.48
C TRP A 230 -26.26 6.93 -29.89
N ARG A 231 -27.39 7.51 -30.36
CA ARG A 231 -27.86 7.28 -31.73
C ARG A 231 -26.91 7.85 -32.78
N LYS A 232 -26.24 8.96 -32.47
CA LYS A 232 -25.25 9.58 -33.37
C LYS A 232 -23.98 8.74 -33.50
N MET A 233 -23.63 7.96 -32.45
CA MET A 233 -22.48 7.08 -32.47
C MET A 233 -22.73 5.79 -33.25
N ASP A 234 -23.97 5.31 -33.33
CA ASP A 234 -24.35 4.12 -34.09
C ASP A 234 -24.52 4.39 -35.59
N ALA A 235 -24.47 5.66 -36.02
CA ALA A 235 -24.49 5.98 -37.45
C ALA A 235 -23.21 5.44 -38.12
N PRO A 236 -23.30 4.66 -39.20
CA PRO A 236 -22.12 4.17 -39.90
C PRO A 236 -21.26 5.33 -40.36
N VAL A 237 -19.98 5.36 -39.93
CA VAL A 237 -18.98 6.33 -40.42
C VAL A 237 -18.95 6.21 -41.92
N ALA A 238 -19.42 7.22 -42.66
CA ALA A 238 -19.33 7.26 -44.07
C ALA A 238 -17.87 7.15 -44.48
N ALA A 239 -17.52 6.05 -45.20
CA ALA A 239 -16.20 5.85 -45.73
C ALA A 239 -15.87 7.05 -46.65
N VAL A 240 -14.84 7.83 -46.32
CA VAL A 240 -14.21 8.84 -47.16
C VAL A 240 -13.13 8.18 -48.00
#